data_0abe8c4876d5febc6ba6fad2067514a9
#
_entry.id   0abe8c4876d5febc6ba6fad2067514a9
#
_cell.length_a   1.000
_cell.length_b   1.000
_cell.length_c   1.000
_cell.angle_alpha   90.00
_cell.angle_beta   90.00
_cell.angle_gamma   90.00
#
_symmetry.space_group_name_H-M   'P 1'
#
loop_
_entity.id
_entity.type
_entity.pdbx_description
1 polymer ?
#
loop_
_entity_poly.entity_id
_entity_poly.type
_entity_poly.pdbx_seq_one_letter_code
_entity_poly.pdbx_strand_id
1 'polypeptide(L)'
;MDFTGLFEIQGMLFSIMILGLLLKKKGVIKEQSQELLTDLVVYVTLPCSIVRSFEIEFDHEILVNCLIILIVALGIQVGSYILSFILYPHMGERRKKVLQYATICSNAGILGNPIAESIFGPLGLLYASIYLIPQRIFMWSAGLTYFTEAPDKKTLVKKVTTHPCILAVGLGLVLMISGIRLPSVAEQTVKTLASANTALSMLFIGSILAGVSFKSLWNRVTLYYSLIRLAFIPCLIYLFCLAFHVEPVVTGVSVVLAGMPAASVTA
;
A
#
# COMPACT_ATOMS: atom_id res chain seq x y z
N MET A 1 9.92 18.79 -9.79
CA MET A 1 9.61 17.45 -10.35
C MET A 1 9.71 17.54 -11.87
N ASP A 2 10.49 16.69 -12.46
CA ASP A 2 10.54 16.58 -13.93
C ASP A 2 9.34 15.73 -14.37
N PHE A 3 8.41 16.38 -15.07
CA PHE A 3 7.20 15.70 -15.57
C PHE A 3 7.54 14.57 -16.55
N THR A 4 8.63 14.69 -17.30
CA THR A 4 9.11 13.67 -18.23
C THR A 4 9.47 12.38 -17.48
N GLY A 5 10.26 12.48 -16.42
CA GLY A 5 10.60 11.32 -15.57
C GLY A 5 9.39 10.66 -14.93
N LEU A 6 8.37 11.45 -14.52
CA LEU A 6 7.14 10.90 -13.98
C LEU A 6 6.36 10.09 -15.03
N PHE A 7 6.27 10.57 -16.28
CA PHE A 7 5.63 9.84 -17.39
C PHE A 7 6.38 8.55 -17.75
N GLU A 8 7.72 8.57 -17.73
CA GLU A 8 8.53 7.37 -17.97
C GLU A 8 8.29 6.30 -16.90
N ILE A 9 8.29 6.69 -15.61
CA ILE A 9 7.99 5.77 -14.49
C ILE A 9 6.58 5.19 -14.66
N GLN A 10 5.58 6.02 -14.89
CA GLN A 10 4.20 5.55 -15.07
C GLN A 10 4.10 4.63 -16.30
N GLY A 11 4.74 4.99 -17.42
CA GLY A 11 4.78 4.16 -18.62
C GLY A 11 5.40 2.78 -18.36
N MET A 12 6.50 2.72 -17.61
CA MET A 12 7.13 1.46 -17.19
C MET A 12 6.17 0.60 -16.34
N LEU A 13 5.55 1.19 -15.32
CA LEU A 13 4.63 0.46 -14.42
C LEU A 13 3.41 -0.08 -15.19
N PHE A 14 2.80 0.75 -16.05
CA PHE A 14 1.69 0.33 -16.91
C PHE A 14 2.10 -0.76 -17.91
N SER A 15 3.29 -0.70 -18.47
CA SER A 15 3.80 -1.72 -19.41
C SER A 15 3.91 -3.08 -18.72
N ILE A 16 4.42 -3.12 -17.49
CA ILE A 16 4.50 -4.37 -16.71
C ILE A 16 3.09 -4.87 -16.33
N MET A 17 2.16 -3.97 -15.96
CA MET A 17 0.78 -4.34 -15.71
C MET A 17 0.09 -4.92 -16.96
N ILE A 18 0.29 -4.32 -18.14
CA ILE A 18 -0.24 -4.84 -19.41
C ILE A 18 0.35 -6.23 -19.69
N LEU A 19 1.64 -6.43 -19.45
CA LEU A 19 2.26 -7.75 -19.58
C LEU A 19 1.59 -8.78 -18.65
N GLY A 20 1.34 -8.44 -17.38
CA GLY A 20 0.63 -9.30 -16.44
C GLY A 20 -0.79 -9.68 -16.91
N LEU A 21 -1.53 -8.70 -17.45
CA LEU A 21 -2.84 -8.89 -18.06
C LEU A 21 -2.77 -9.86 -19.26
N LEU A 22 -1.78 -9.67 -20.14
CA LEU A 22 -1.60 -10.54 -21.31
C LEU A 22 -1.21 -11.97 -20.92
N LEU A 23 -0.33 -12.15 -19.94
CA LEU A 23 0.07 -13.46 -19.43
C LEU A 23 -1.11 -14.20 -18.80
N LYS A 24 -2.00 -13.50 -18.08
CA LYS A 24 -3.24 -14.07 -17.54
C LYS A 24 -4.18 -14.50 -18.67
N LYS A 25 -4.40 -13.64 -19.68
CA LYS A 25 -5.25 -13.97 -20.84
C LYS A 25 -4.72 -15.13 -21.66
N LYS A 26 -3.39 -15.30 -21.74
CA LYS A 26 -2.74 -16.44 -22.40
C LYS A 26 -2.71 -17.71 -21.55
N GLY A 27 -3.22 -17.69 -20.33
CA GLY A 27 -3.25 -18.85 -19.43
C GLY A 27 -1.90 -19.20 -18.78
N VAL A 28 -0.88 -18.35 -18.94
CA VAL A 28 0.43 -18.52 -18.26
C VAL A 28 0.25 -18.29 -16.76
N ILE A 29 -0.45 -17.22 -16.38
CA ILE A 29 -0.82 -16.96 -14.99
C ILE A 29 -2.21 -17.55 -14.75
N LYS A 30 -2.29 -18.64 -14.00
CA LYS A 30 -3.52 -19.29 -13.56
C LYS A 30 -4.01 -18.67 -12.23
N GLU A 31 -5.22 -19.00 -11.75
CA GLU A 31 -5.73 -18.50 -10.46
C GLU A 31 -4.81 -18.89 -9.29
N GLN A 32 -4.39 -20.13 -9.22
CA GLN A 32 -3.43 -20.61 -8.22
C GLN A 32 -2.08 -19.88 -8.29
N SER A 33 -1.67 -19.46 -9.50
CA SER A 33 -0.43 -18.68 -9.67
C SER A 33 -0.58 -17.24 -9.17
N GLN A 34 -1.79 -16.70 -9.12
CA GLN A 34 -2.04 -15.36 -8.55
C GLN A 34 -1.85 -15.35 -7.03
N GLU A 35 -2.32 -16.39 -6.33
CA GLU A 35 -2.07 -16.55 -4.89
C GLU A 35 -0.57 -16.67 -4.61
N LEU A 36 0.13 -17.50 -5.38
CA LEU A 36 1.58 -17.65 -5.26
C LEU A 36 2.32 -16.33 -5.49
N LEU A 37 1.92 -15.53 -6.50
CA LEU A 37 2.51 -14.22 -6.74
C LEU A 37 2.27 -13.26 -5.57
N THR A 38 1.06 -13.28 -4.99
CA THR A 38 0.73 -12.48 -3.81
C THR A 38 1.60 -12.87 -2.62
N ASP A 39 1.73 -14.17 -2.37
CA ASP A 39 2.54 -14.69 -1.27
C ASP A 39 4.01 -14.34 -1.44
N LEU A 40 4.58 -14.50 -2.64
CA LEU A 40 5.95 -14.09 -2.93
C LEU A 40 6.17 -12.59 -2.71
N VAL A 41 5.21 -11.77 -3.11
CA VAL A 41 5.28 -10.33 -2.85
C VAL A 41 5.20 -10.04 -1.37
N VAL A 42 4.20 -10.54 -0.66
CA VAL A 42 3.90 -10.16 0.74
C VAL A 42 4.91 -10.77 1.72
N TYR A 43 5.36 -12.00 1.48
CA TYR A 43 6.23 -12.72 2.42
C TYR A 43 7.73 -12.62 2.10
N VAL A 44 8.09 -12.23 0.87
CA VAL A 44 9.50 -12.22 0.45
C VAL A 44 9.93 -10.86 -0.07
N THR A 45 9.43 -10.44 -1.24
CA THR A 45 10.01 -9.29 -1.93
C THR A 45 9.68 -7.95 -1.28
N LEU A 46 8.46 -7.76 -0.78
CA LEU A 46 8.06 -6.55 -0.08
C LEU A 46 8.76 -6.37 1.28
N PRO A 47 8.87 -7.39 2.15
CA PRO A 47 9.70 -7.30 3.35
C PRO A 47 11.17 -6.95 3.05
N CYS A 48 11.77 -7.56 2.02
CA CYS A 48 13.14 -7.21 1.60
C CYS A 48 13.24 -5.76 1.10
N SER A 49 12.27 -5.31 0.30
CA SER A 49 12.18 -3.90 -0.13
C SER A 49 12.07 -2.94 1.05
N ILE A 50 11.25 -3.28 2.05
CA ILE A 50 11.10 -2.49 3.27
C ILE A 50 12.43 -2.42 4.03
N VAL A 51 13.08 -3.55 4.32
CA VAL A 51 14.38 -3.55 5.03
C VAL A 51 15.39 -2.68 4.28
N ARG A 52 15.49 -2.84 2.95
CA ARG A 52 16.38 -2.04 2.11
C ARG A 52 16.08 -0.53 2.17
N SER A 53 14.82 -0.12 2.33
CA SER A 53 14.48 1.31 2.40
C SER A 53 15.02 2.01 3.66
N PHE A 54 15.42 1.24 4.67
CA PHE A 54 16.06 1.75 5.87
C PHE A 54 17.61 1.77 5.78
N GLU A 55 18.20 1.30 4.67
CA GLU A 55 19.66 1.41 4.40
C GLU A 55 20.02 2.82 3.92
N ILE A 56 19.61 3.82 4.68
CA ILE A 56 19.93 5.23 4.50
C ILE A 56 20.71 5.72 5.72
N GLU A 57 21.50 6.77 5.54
CA GLU A 57 22.19 7.39 6.67
C GLU A 57 21.18 7.91 7.68
N PHE A 58 21.42 7.57 8.95
CA PHE A 58 20.55 8.03 10.04
C PHE A 58 20.65 9.55 10.16
N ASP A 59 19.51 10.21 9.99
CA ASP A 59 19.35 11.63 10.24
C ASP A 59 18.16 11.83 11.19
N HIS A 60 18.35 12.75 12.14
CA HIS A 60 17.29 13.13 13.08
C HIS A 60 16.03 13.67 12.35
N GLU A 61 16.23 14.39 11.25
CA GLU A 61 15.12 14.90 10.42
C GLU A 61 14.28 13.76 9.84
N ILE A 62 14.92 12.72 9.32
CA ILE A 62 14.24 11.52 8.81
C ILE A 62 13.42 10.85 9.91
N LEU A 63 13.96 10.73 11.13
CA LEU A 63 13.21 10.14 12.24
C LEU A 63 12.00 10.97 12.62
N VAL A 64 12.13 12.30 12.67
CA VAL A 64 10.99 13.21 12.91
C VAL A 64 9.94 13.07 11.82
N ASN A 65 10.33 13.01 10.55
CA ASN A 65 9.43 12.80 9.42
C ASN A 65 8.75 11.43 9.48
N CYS A 66 9.43 10.38 9.96
CA CYS A 66 8.82 9.08 10.24
C CYS A 66 7.69 9.16 11.28
N LEU A 67 7.88 9.96 12.32
CA LEU A 67 6.82 10.20 13.32
C LEU A 67 5.68 11.05 12.74
N ILE A 68 5.99 12.09 11.97
CA ILE A 68 4.99 12.92 11.31
C ILE A 68 4.11 12.08 10.38
N ILE A 69 4.72 11.26 9.51
CA ILE A 69 3.95 10.42 8.58
C ILE A 69 3.12 9.37 9.32
N LEU A 70 3.58 8.84 10.44
CA LEU A 70 2.81 7.94 11.28
C LEU A 70 1.56 8.62 11.86
N ILE A 71 1.69 9.87 12.34
CA ILE A 71 0.59 10.68 12.85
C ILE A 71 -0.39 11.01 11.74
N VAL A 72 0.10 11.44 10.57
CA VAL A 72 -0.72 11.71 9.38
C VAL A 72 -1.48 10.45 8.96
N ALA A 73 -0.80 9.30 8.90
CA ALA A 73 -1.41 8.01 8.54
C ALA A 73 -2.50 7.58 9.53
N LEU A 74 -2.28 7.79 10.85
CA LEU A 74 -3.31 7.56 11.88
C LEU A 74 -4.51 8.48 11.67
N GLY A 75 -4.29 9.77 11.41
CA GLY A 75 -5.35 10.72 11.11
C GLY A 75 -6.15 10.33 9.86
N ILE A 76 -5.47 9.91 8.79
CA ILE A 76 -6.09 9.41 7.56
C ILE A 76 -6.91 8.13 7.84
N GLN A 77 -6.37 7.21 8.62
CA GLN A 77 -7.05 5.95 8.95
C GLN A 77 -8.34 6.20 9.74
N VAL A 78 -8.27 7.06 10.77
CA VAL A 78 -9.44 7.46 11.57
C VAL A 78 -10.42 8.28 10.74
N GLY A 79 -9.95 9.24 9.97
CA GLY A 79 -10.78 10.05 9.06
C GLY A 79 -11.50 9.20 8.03
N SER A 80 -10.81 8.25 7.37
CA SER A 80 -11.40 7.31 6.41
C SER A 80 -12.44 6.40 7.07
N TYR A 81 -12.19 5.98 8.31
CA TYR A 81 -13.14 5.18 9.10
C TYR A 81 -14.43 5.98 9.35
N ILE A 82 -14.34 7.20 9.88
CA ILE A 82 -15.49 8.07 10.13
C ILE A 82 -16.22 8.39 8.81
N LEU A 83 -15.49 8.76 7.77
CA LEU A 83 -16.02 9.11 6.45
C LEU A 83 -16.80 7.94 5.85
N SER A 84 -16.35 6.70 6.04
CA SER A 84 -17.01 5.50 5.52
C SER A 84 -18.44 5.33 6.03
N PHE A 85 -18.78 5.79 7.22
CA PHE A 85 -20.15 5.76 7.75
C PHE A 85 -21.05 6.83 7.14
N ILE A 86 -20.47 7.96 6.75
CA ILE A 86 -21.20 9.12 6.22
C ILE A 86 -21.51 8.93 4.72
N LEU A 87 -20.60 8.29 3.97
CA LEU A 87 -20.66 8.22 2.52
C LEU A 87 -21.71 7.26 1.95
N TYR A 88 -22.15 6.25 2.73
CA TYR A 88 -22.99 5.15 2.21
C TYR A 88 -24.30 4.94 3.00
N PRO A 89 -25.08 6.00 3.35
CA PRO A 89 -26.25 5.86 4.22
C PRO A 89 -27.41 5.10 3.58
N HIS A 90 -27.56 5.15 2.25
CA HIS A 90 -28.70 4.59 1.52
C HIS A 90 -28.37 3.27 0.79
N MET A 91 -27.28 2.62 1.14
CA MET A 91 -26.87 1.36 0.50
C MET A 91 -27.27 0.15 1.34
N GLY A 92 -27.69 -0.93 0.66
CA GLY A 92 -28.01 -2.20 1.35
C GLY A 92 -26.80 -2.71 2.14
N GLU A 93 -27.06 -3.31 3.31
CA GLU A 93 -26.05 -3.69 4.33
C GLU A 93 -24.81 -4.40 3.78
N ARG A 94 -25.01 -5.37 2.87
CA ARG A 94 -23.88 -6.13 2.30
C ARG A 94 -22.96 -5.25 1.44
N ARG A 95 -23.52 -4.40 0.58
CA ARG A 95 -22.75 -3.46 -0.24
C ARG A 95 -22.11 -2.37 0.60
N LYS A 96 -22.83 -1.87 1.61
CA LYS A 96 -22.35 -0.87 2.54
C LYS A 96 -21.07 -1.33 3.23
N LYS A 97 -21.06 -2.54 3.80
CA LYS A 97 -19.86 -3.11 4.46
C LYS A 97 -18.66 -3.20 3.51
N VAL A 98 -18.86 -3.67 2.28
CA VAL A 98 -17.78 -3.76 1.28
C VAL A 98 -17.23 -2.39 0.94
N LEU A 99 -18.09 -1.40 0.69
CA LEU A 99 -17.67 -0.03 0.34
C LEU A 99 -17.00 0.69 1.51
N GLN A 100 -17.49 0.48 2.73
CA GLN A 100 -16.85 0.98 3.96
C GLN A 100 -15.45 0.43 4.09
N TYR A 101 -15.29 -0.88 4.03
CA TYR A 101 -13.98 -1.52 4.09
C TYR A 101 -13.05 -1.03 2.97
N ALA A 102 -13.54 -0.97 1.73
CA ALA A 102 -12.79 -0.47 0.58
C ALA A 102 -12.34 1.00 0.76
N THR A 103 -13.15 1.82 1.43
CA THR A 103 -12.80 3.22 1.74
C THR A 103 -11.71 3.31 2.81
N ILE A 104 -11.72 2.41 3.78
CA ILE A 104 -10.75 2.41 4.88
C ILE A 104 -9.43 1.75 4.46
N CYS A 105 -9.50 0.65 3.70
CA CYS A 105 -8.35 -0.17 3.32
C CYS A 105 -8.02 -0.02 1.84
N SER A 106 -6.88 0.61 1.55
CA SER A 106 -6.35 0.75 0.19
C SER A 106 -5.35 -0.35 -0.17
N ASN A 107 -5.11 -0.54 -1.47
CA ASN A 107 -4.04 -1.41 -1.96
C ASN A 107 -2.66 -0.70 -1.94
N ALA A 108 -2.44 0.12 -0.93
CA ALA A 108 -1.22 0.90 -0.81
C ALA A 108 0.02 0.01 -0.55
N GLY A 109 -0.14 -1.21 -0.01
CA GLY A 109 0.98 -2.12 0.22
C GLY A 109 1.56 -2.70 -1.06
N ILE A 110 0.73 -3.24 -1.94
CA ILE A 110 1.19 -3.93 -3.17
C ILE A 110 1.35 -2.94 -4.33
N LEU A 111 0.41 -1.99 -4.48
CA LEU A 111 0.45 -1.00 -5.54
C LEU A 111 1.18 0.28 -5.13
N GLY A 112 0.91 0.79 -3.93
CA GLY A 112 1.39 2.09 -3.50
C GLY A 112 2.88 2.12 -3.16
N ASN A 113 3.42 1.09 -2.49
CA ASN A 113 4.85 1.04 -2.16
C ASN A 113 5.75 1.11 -3.40
N PRO A 114 5.54 0.29 -4.46
CA PRO A 114 6.31 0.42 -5.69
C PRO A 114 6.21 1.80 -6.36
N ILE A 115 5.03 2.41 -6.31
CA ILE A 115 4.82 3.75 -6.87
C ILE A 115 5.56 4.81 -6.04
N ALA A 116 5.46 4.74 -4.71
CA ALA A 116 6.16 5.65 -3.81
C ALA A 116 7.69 5.52 -3.97
N GLU A 117 8.20 4.29 -4.08
CA GLU A 117 9.63 4.02 -4.35
C GLU A 117 10.06 4.59 -5.71
N SER A 118 9.24 4.42 -6.74
CA SER A 118 9.56 4.89 -8.09
C SER A 118 9.59 6.42 -8.18
N ILE A 119 8.74 7.13 -7.42
CA ILE A 119 8.64 8.59 -7.46
C ILE A 119 9.62 9.28 -6.52
N PHE A 120 9.76 8.74 -5.29
CA PHE A 120 10.51 9.38 -4.20
C PHE A 120 11.76 8.59 -3.77
N GLY A 121 12.10 7.50 -4.48
CA GLY A 121 13.24 6.65 -4.18
C GLY A 121 13.08 5.85 -2.88
N PRO A 122 14.22 5.40 -2.27
CA PRO A 122 14.20 4.62 -1.03
C PRO A 122 13.52 5.34 0.13
N LEU A 123 13.65 6.67 0.23
CA LEU A 123 12.99 7.48 1.25
C LEU A 123 11.46 7.42 1.12
N GLY A 124 10.95 7.45 -0.11
CA GLY A 124 9.53 7.28 -0.39
C GLY A 124 9.00 5.92 0.08
N LEU A 125 9.76 4.84 -0.15
CA LEU A 125 9.40 3.51 0.31
C LEU A 125 9.46 3.39 1.84
N LEU A 126 10.44 4.02 2.49
CA LEU A 126 10.54 4.08 3.95
C LEU A 126 9.29 4.74 4.55
N TYR A 127 8.95 5.93 4.10
CA TYR A 127 7.76 6.64 4.57
C TYR A 127 6.47 5.87 4.24
N ALA A 128 6.36 5.28 3.06
CA ALA A 128 5.23 4.44 2.68
C ALA A 128 5.08 3.21 3.62
N SER A 129 6.19 2.61 4.02
CA SER A 129 6.19 1.45 4.92
C SER A 129 5.68 1.81 6.32
N ILE A 130 6.03 2.99 6.82
CA ILE A 130 5.55 3.52 8.10
C ILE A 130 4.09 3.95 8.00
N TYR A 131 3.71 4.65 6.91
CA TYR A 131 2.31 5.02 6.63
C TYR A 131 1.36 3.81 6.68
N LEU A 132 1.81 2.65 6.23
CA LEU A 132 0.99 1.43 6.18
C LEU A 132 0.77 0.75 7.54
N ILE A 133 1.51 1.11 8.59
CA ILE A 133 1.37 0.47 9.91
C ILE A 133 -0.07 0.59 10.44
N PRO A 134 -0.69 1.78 10.55
CA PRO A 134 -2.07 1.92 11.01
C PRO A 134 -3.08 1.15 10.16
N GLN A 135 -2.93 1.17 8.83
CA GLN A 135 -3.82 0.44 7.93
C GLN A 135 -3.71 -1.08 8.13
N ARG A 136 -2.51 -1.62 8.31
CA ARG A 136 -2.30 -3.05 8.58
C ARG A 136 -2.90 -3.47 9.93
N ILE A 137 -2.69 -2.65 10.95
CA ILE A 137 -3.32 -2.88 12.27
C ILE A 137 -4.83 -2.92 12.11
N PHE A 138 -5.43 -1.97 11.38
CA PHE A 138 -6.86 -1.95 11.13
C PHE A 138 -7.33 -3.17 10.33
N MET A 139 -6.65 -3.53 9.24
CA MET A 139 -7.01 -4.68 8.39
C MET A 139 -7.10 -5.98 9.18
N TRP A 140 -6.12 -6.23 10.05
CA TRP A 140 -6.04 -7.47 10.84
C TRP A 140 -6.77 -7.40 12.19
N SER A 141 -7.38 -6.26 12.54
CA SER A 141 -8.19 -6.08 13.74
C SER A 141 -9.66 -5.79 13.37
N ALA A 142 -10.07 -4.54 13.45
CA ALA A 142 -11.44 -4.12 13.15
C ALA A 142 -11.88 -4.44 11.72
N GLY A 143 -10.94 -4.49 10.76
CA GLY A 143 -11.24 -4.81 9.37
C GLY A 143 -11.81 -6.21 9.16
N LEU A 144 -11.35 -7.20 9.93
CA LEU A 144 -11.87 -8.57 9.85
C LEU A 144 -13.35 -8.66 10.27
N THR A 145 -13.81 -7.80 11.18
CA THR A 145 -15.21 -7.83 11.67
C THR A 145 -16.24 -7.43 10.62
N TYR A 146 -15.80 -6.84 9.49
CA TYR A 146 -16.69 -6.55 8.38
C TYR A 146 -17.17 -7.81 7.63
N PHE A 147 -16.36 -8.89 7.66
CA PHE A 147 -16.58 -10.10 6.85
C PHE A 147 -16.69 -11.39 7.67
N THR A 148 -16.12 -11.41 8.88
CA THR A 148 -16.08 -12.58 9.75
C THR A 148 -16.48 -12.21 11.18
N GLU A 149 -16.77 -13.21 12.01
CA GLU A 149 -16.89 -13.01 13.47
C GLU A 149 -15.55 -12.49 14.01
N ALA A 150 -15.65 -11.62 15.04
CA ALA A 150 -14.48 -10.99 15.64
C ALA A 150 -13.54 -12.06 16.24
N PRO A 151 -12.31 -12.21 15.75
CA PRO A 151 -11.36 -13.15 16.33
C PRO A 151 -10.92 -12.67 17.73
N ASP A 152 -10.44 -13.62 18.55
CA ASP A 152 -9.91 -13.31 19.88
C ASP A 152 -8.76 -12.28 19.83
N LYS A 153 -8.72 -11.39 20.81
CA LYS A 153 -7.72 -10.30 20.92
C LYS A 153 -6.29 -10.81 20.83
N LYS A 154 -5.99 -11.97 21.41
CA LYS A 154 -4.66 -12.59 21.38
C LYS A 154 -4.27 -13.00 19.95
N THR A 155 -5.21 -13.57 19.21
CA THR A 155 -5.02 -13.94 17.80
C THR A 155 -4.82 -12.72 16.92
N LEU A 156 -5.54 -11.60 17.17
CA LEU A 156 -5.37 -10.34 16.45
C LEU A 156 -3.97 -9.76 16.68
N VAL A 157 -3.55 -9.62 17.92
CA VAL A 157 -2.21 -9.12 18.26
C VAL A 157 -1.14 -9.98 17.62
N LYS A 158 -1.26 -11.31 17.68
CA LYS A 158 -0.33 -12.23 17.05
C LYS A 158 -0.26 -12.00 15.55
N LYS A 159 -1.39 -11.93 14.84
CA LYS A 159 -1.42 -11.68 13.38
C LYS A 159 -0.77 -10.36 12.97
N VAL A 160 -0.98 -9.30 13.75
CA VAL A 160 -0.37 -7.99 13.48
C VAL A 160 1.14 -8.06 13.73
N THR A 161 1.56 -8.54 14.89
CA THR A 161 2.99 -8.54 15.27
C THR A 161 3.84 -9.52 14.48
N THR A 162 3.27 -10.60 13.98
CA THR A 162 3.97 -11.58 13.12
C THR A 162 3.87 -11.27 11.63
N HIS A 163 3.21 -10.16 11.24
CA HIS A 163 3.11 -9.81 9.83
C HIS A 163 4.50 -9.46 9.24
N PRO A 164 4.92 -10.10 8.13
CA PRO A 164 6.30 -9.99 7.63
C PRO A 164 6.72 -8.55 7.34
N CYS A 165 5.82 -7.71 6.84
CA CYS A 165 6.12 -6.30 6.59
C CYS A 165 6.26 -5.48 7.89
N ILE A 166 5.56 -5.83 8.98
CA ILE A 166 5.72 -5.15 10.28
C ILE A 166 7.05 -5.54 10.92
N LEU A 167 7.40 -6.83 10.83
CA LEU A 167 8.71 -7.31 11.25
C LEU A 167 9.84 -6.65 10.45
N ALA A 168 9.66 -6.50 9.14
CA ALA A 168 10.62 -5.82 8.27
C ALA A 168 10.81 -4.34 8.64
N VAL A 169 9.74 -3.60 8.97
CA VAL A 169 9.82 -2.22 9.48
C VAL A 169 10.59 -2.20 10.80
N GLY A 170 10.25 -3.10 11.74
CA GLY A 170 10.95 -3.20 13.02
C GLY A 170 12.45 -3.49 12.87
N LEU A 171 12.79 -4.46 12.01
CA LEU A 171 14.19 -4.80 11.70
C LEU A 171 14.90 -3.61 11.04
N GLY A 172 14.27 -2.98 10.04
CA GLY A 172 14.82 -1.82 9.34
C GLY A 172 15.10 -0.65 10.29
N LEU A 173 14.17 -0.34 11.20
CA LEU A 173 14.36 0.70 12.23
C LEU A 173 15.54 0.36 13.16
N VAL A 174 15.65 -0.89 13.60
CA VAL A 174 16.79 -1.32 14.44
C VAL A 174 18.11 -1.15 13.70
N LEU A 175 18.19 -1.58 12.44
CA LEU A 175 19.41 -1.43 11.63
C LEU A 175 19.77 0.04 11.41
N MET A 176 18.79 0.87 11.07
CA MET A 176 18.98 2.32 10.86
C MET A 176 19.48 3.03 12.13
N ILE A 177 18.83 2.78 13.27
CA ILE A 177 19.19 3.46 14.54
C ILE A 177 20.52 2.95 15.11
N SER A 178 20.80 1.63 15.00
CA SER A 178 22.03 1.04 15.50
C SER A 178 23.24 1.31 14.61
N GLY A 179 23.03 1.71 13.35
CA GLY A 179 24.11 1.85 12.35
C GLY A 179 24.75 0.52 11.95
N ILE A 180 24.17 -0.62 12.37
CA ILE A 180 24.68 -1.96 12.03
C ILE A 180 24.33 -2.24 10.57
N ARG A 181 25.35 -2.57 9.76
CA ARG A 181 25.17 -3.02 8.38
C ARG A 181 25.00 -4.54 8.33
N LEU A 182 24.15 -5.00 7.43
CA LEU A 182 24.02 -6.42 7.17
C LEU A 182 25.34 -7.00 6.62
N PRO A 183 25.68 -8.27 6.92
CA PRO A 183 26.78 -8.95 6.24
C PRO A 183 26.59 -8.91 4.72
N SER A 184 27.65 -8.79 3.95
CA SER A 184 27.61 -8.55 2.50
C SER A 184 26.74 -9.54 1.72
N VAL A 185 26.74 -10.82 2.11
CA VAL A 185 25.88 -11.84 1.50
C VAL A 185 24.41 -11.57 1.78
N ALA A 186 24.05 -11.22 3.03
CA ALA A 186 22.67 -10.91 3.41
C ALA A 186 22.19 -9.62 2.74
N GLU A 187 23.01 -8.58 2.69
CA GLU A 187 22.73 -7.32 2.02
C GLU A 187 22.44 -7.53 0.53
N GLN A 188 23.31 -8.26 -0.19
CA GLN A 188 23.09 -8.56 -1.60
C GLN A 188 21.84 -9.41 -1.84
N THR A 189 21.56 -10.37 -0.96
CA THR A 189 20.35 -11.19 -1.04
C THR A 189 19.10 -10.33 -0.89
N VAL A 190 19.04 -9.49 0.15
CA VAL A 190 17.94 -8.55 0.39
C VAL A 190 17.77 -7.61 -0.80
N LYS A 191 18.85 -7.02 -1.32
CA LYS A 191 18.85 -6.11 -2.46
C LYS A 191 18.32 -6.79 -3.74
N THR A 192 18.72 -8.01 -4.01
CA THR A 192 18.28 -8.78 -5.18
C THR A 192 16.79 -9.11 -5.10
N LEU A 193 16.32 -9.60 -3.94
CA LEU A 193 14.90 -9.89 -3.72
C LEU A 193 14.04 -8.62 -3.74
N ALA A 194 14.53 -7.54 -3.15
CA ALA A 194 13.87 -6.23 -3.16
C ALA A 194 13.65 -5.70 -4.59
N SER A 195 14.63 -5.87 -5.47
CA SER A 195 14.54 -5.39 -6.86
C SER A 195 13.43 -6.08 -7.68
N ALA A 196 13.01 -7.27 -7.30
CA ALA A 196 11.91 -7.98 -7.93
C ALA A 196 10.52 -7.48 -7.50
N ASN A 197 10.43 -6.71 -6.40
CA ASN A 197 9.15 -6.33 -5.79
C ASN A 197 8.22 -5.58 -6.74
N THR A 198 8.71 -4.52 -7.38
CA THR A 198 7.92 -3.70 -8.31
C THR A 198 7.42 -4.52 -9.50
N ALA A 199 8.29 -5.34 -10.11
CA ALA A 199 7.92 -6.16 -11.25
C ALA A 199 6.85 -7.20 -10.88
N LEU A 200 7.02 -7.95 -9.79
CA LEU A 200 6.07 -8.96 -9.34
C LEU A 200 4.73 -8.33 -8.93
N SER A 201 4.76 -7.20 -8.22
CA SER A 201 3.55 -6.46 -7.83
C SER A 201 2.76 -5.99 -9.04
N MET A 202 3.40 -5.41 -10.05
CA MET A 202 2.73 -4.91 -11.25
C MET A 202 2.20 -6.07 -12.13
N LEU A 203 2.94 -7.17 -12.27
CA LEU A 203 2.46 -8.38 -12.96
C LEU A 203 1.22 -8.96 -12.25
N PHE A 204 1.23 -9.02 -10.93
CA PHE A 204 0.11 -9.49 -10.14
C PHE A 204 -1.14 -8.61 -10.35
N ILE A 205 -1.00 -7.29 -10.24
CA ILE A 205 -2.11 -6.35 -10.45
C ILE A 205 -2.65 -6.45 -11.87
N GLY A 206 -1.77 -6.52 -12.87
CA GLY A 206 -2.16 -6.73 -14.27
C GLY A 206 -2.95 -8.02 -14.45
N SER A 207 -2.57 -9.10 -13.76
CA SER A 207 -3.27 -10.38 -13.82
C SER A 207 -4.69 -10.32 -13.21
N ILE A 208 -4.90 -9.54 -12.15
CA ILE A 208 -6.24 -9.28 -11.57
C ILE A 208 -7.11 -8.51 -12.57
N LEU A 209 -6.56 -7.47 -13.20
CA LEU A 209 -7.29 -6.65 -14.17
C LEU A 209 -7.80 -7.47 -15.37
N ALA A 210 -7.16 -8.58 -15.71
CA ALA A 210 -7.60 -9.46 -16.80
C ALA A 210 -8.97 -10.11 -16.54
N GLY A 211 -9.36 -10.29 -15.27
CA GLY A 211 -10.67 -10.84 -14.86
C GLY A 211 -11.79 -9.80 -14.80
N VAL A 212 -11.47 -8.52 -14.94
CA VAL A 212 -12.45 -7.44 -14.80
C VAL A 212 -13.16 -7.18 -16.12
N SER A 213 -14.50 -7.21 -16.11
CA SER A 213 -15.30 -6.80 -17.27
C SER A 213 -15.41 -5.28 -17.35
N PHE A 214 -14.99 -4.69 -18.47
CA PHE A 214 -15.11 -3.25 -18.69
C PHE A 214 -16.55 -2.72 -18.57
N LYS A 215 -17.56 -3.52 -18.89
CA LYS A 215 -18.96 -3.15 -18.74
C LYS A 215 -19.39 -2.98 -17.29
N SER A 216 -18.81 -3.74 -16.37
CA SER A 216 -19.11 -3.65 -14.93
C SER A 216 -18.54 -2.40 -14.27
N LEU A 217 -17.54 -1.75 -14.89
CA LEU A 217 -16.92 -0.52 -14.37
C LEU A 217 -17.84 0.70 -14.49
N TRP A 218 -18.75 0.72 -15.47
CA TRP A 218 -19.67 1.84 -15.71
C TRP A 218 -20.94 1.76 -14.86
N ASN A 219 -20.79 1.51 -13.56
CA ASN A 219 -21.87 1.55 -12.59
C ASN A 219 -21.78 2.84 -11.77
N ARG A 220 -22.90 3.50 -11.51
CA ARG A 220 -22.97 4.74 -10.71
C ARG A 220 -22.29 4.60 -9.35
N VAL A 221 -22.44 3.45 -8.70
CA VAL A 221 -21.81 3.17 -7.39
C VAL A 221 -20.29 3.09 -7.51
N THR A 222 -19.80 2.40 -8.55
CA THR A 222 -18.36 2.28 -8.81
C THR A 222 -17.74 3.64 -9.14
N LEU A 223 -18.41 4.45 -9.97
CA LEU A 223 -17.97 5.80 -10.31
C LEU A 223 -17.95 6.72 -9.09
N TYR A 224 -19.01 6.70 -8.27
CA TYR A 224 -19.08 7.46 -7.03
C TYR A 224 -17.96 7.08 -6.07
N TYR A 225 -17.75 5.78 -5.84
CA TYR A 225 -16.67 5.27 -5.01
C TYR A 225 -15.28 5.69 -5.56
N SER A 226 -15.07 5.53 -6.87
CA SER A 226 -13.79 5.90 -7.49
C SER A 226 -13.51 7.39 -7.37
N LEU A 227 -14.50 8.26 -7.56
CA LEU A 227 -14.33 9.70 -7.37
C LEU A 227 -13.94 10.05 -5.94
N ILE A 228 -14.59 9.43 -4.96
CA ILE A 228 -14.26 9.65 -3.54
C ILE A 228 -12.85 9.14 -3.26
N ARG A 229 -12.53 7.91 -3.66
CA ARG A 229 -11.29 7.24 -3.30
C ARG A 229 -10.08 7.82 -4.01
N LEU A 230 -10.20 8.11 -5.32
CA LEU A 230 -9.07 8.50 -6.16
C LEU A 230 -8.90 10.02 -6.30
N ALA A 231 -9.94 10.80 -5.97
CA ALA A 231 -9.86 12.26 -6.07
C ALA A 231 -10.16 12.94 -4.74
N PHE A 232 -11.33 12.73 -4.13
CA PHE A 232 -11.75 13.48 -2.95
C PHE A 232 -10.83 13.26 -1.74
N ILE A 233 -10.55 12.01 -1.38
CA ILE A 233 -9.69 11.69 -0.23
C ILE A 233 -8.26 12.21 -0.43
N PRO A 234 -7.54 11.95 -1.56
CA PRO A 234 -6.22 12.51 -1.77
C PRO A 234 -6.17 14.04 -1.77
N CYS A 235 -7.17 14.71 -2.39
CA CYS A 235 -7.26 16.17 -2.36
C CYS A 235 -7.41 16.72 -0.94
N LEU A 236 -8.25 16.09 -0.13
CA LEU A 236 -8.47 16.48 1.26
C LEU A 236 -7.18 16.34 2.08
N ILE A 237 -6.45 15.24 1.88
CA ILE A 237 -5.17 14.99 2.54
C ILE A 237 -4.11 15.99 2.08
N TYR A 238 -4.05 16.28 0.79
CA TYR A 238 -3.13 17.28 0.25
C TYR A 238 -3.37 18.65 0.88
N LEU A 239 -4.63 19.10 0.94
CA LEU A 239 -5.00 20.37 1.57
C LEU A 239 -4.67 20.38 3.07
N PHE A 240 -4.89 19.26 3.77
CA PHE A 240 -4.50 19.13 5.17
C PHE A 240 -2.99 19.26 5.36
N CYS A 241 -2.20 18.50 4.60
CA CYS A 241 -0.73 18.56 4.67
C CYS A 241 -0.20 19.96 4.33
N LEU A 242 -0.81 20.64 3.35
CA LEU A 242 -0.47 22.00 2.98
C LEU A 242 -0.75 22.99 4.12
N ALA A 243 -1.91 22.88 4.78
CA ALA A 243 -2.31 23.74 5.88
C ALA A 243 -1.38 23.60 7.11
N PHE A 244 -0.85 22.39 7.34
CA PHE A 244 0.07 22.10 8.45
C PHE A 244 1.55 22.19 8.05
N HIS A 245 1.87 22.66 6.83
CA HIS A 245 3.25 22.78 6.31
C HIS A 245 4.05 21.48 6.45
N VAL A 246 3.40 20.34 6.18
CA VAL A 246 4.06 19.03 6.21
C VAL A 246 5.12 18.96 5.12
N GLU A 247 6.25 18.30 5.43
CA GLU A 247 7.38 18.11 4.52
C GLU A 247 6.91 17.56 3.15
N PRO A 248 7.45 18.06 2.02
CA PRO A 248 6.96 17.73 0.68
C PRO A 248 6.95 16.24 0.33
N VAL A 249 7.97 15.46 0.73
CA VAL A 249 8.02 14.02 0.44
C VAL A 249 7.01 13.26 1.28
N VAL A 250 6.86 13.62 2.57
CA VAL A 250 5.82 13.06 3.47
C VAL A 250 4.42 13.35 2.91
N THR A 251 4.19 14.58 2.44
CA THR A 251 2.94 14.99 1.78
C THR A 251 2.70 14.16 0.53
N GLY A 252 3.69 14.08 -0.37
CA GLY A 252 3.59 13.35 -1.62
C GLY A 252 3.28 11.86 -1.41
N VAL A 253 4.00 11.20 -0.50
CA VAL A 253 3.77 9.79 -0.14
C VAL A 253 2.37 9.61 0.44
N SER A 254 1.94 10.48 1.37
CA SER A 254 0.61 10.39 1.99
C SER A 254 -0.51 10.51 0.95
N VAL A 255 -0.40 11.45 0.02
CA VAL A 255 -1.39 11.68 -1.05
C VAL A 255 -1.42 10.50 -2.02
N VAL A 256 -0.26 10.02 -2.46
CA VAL A 256 -0.14 8.87 -3.37
C VAL A 256 -0.77 7.63 -2.75
N LEU A 257 -0.41 7.29 -1.51
CA LEU A 257 -0.92 6.09 -0.83
C LEU A 257 -2.42 6.18 -0.52
N ALA A 258 -2.90 7.36 -0.17
CA ALA A 258 -4.32 7.60 0.04
C ALA A 258 -5.13 7.50 -1.26
N GLY A 259 -4.54 7.86 -2.40
CA GLY A 259 -5.15 7.73 -3.74
C GLY A 259 -5.11 6.32 -4.32
N MET A 260 -4.57 5.33 -3.61
CA MET A 260 -4.58 3.95 -4.12
C MET A 260 -6.00 3.35 -4.11
N PRO A 261 -6.33 2.49 -5.11
CA PRO A 261 -7.62 1.81 -5.17
C PRO A 261 -7.84 0.90 -3.95
N ALA A 262 -9.01 0.29 -3.84
CA ALA A 262 -9.33 -0.66 -2.77
C ALA A 262 -8.32 -1.81 -2.70
N ALA A 263 -8.10 -2.34 -1.51
CA ALA A 263 -7.30 -3.55 -1.31
C ALA A 263 -7.91 -4.74 -2.05
N SER A 264 -7.08 -5.60 -2.66
CA SER A 264 -7.53 -6.79 -3.39
C SER A 264 -8.34 -7.77 -2.55
N VAL A 265 -8.21 -7.71 -1.23
CA VAL A 265 -9.00 -8.51 -0.26
C VAL A 265 -10.50 -8.12 -0.27
N THR A 266 -10.87 -7.00 -0.89
CA THR A 266 -12.29 -6.57 -0.98
C THR A 266 -13.05 -7.23 -2.13
N ALA A 267 -12.38 -7.93 -3.00
CA ALA A 267 -12.96 -8.65 -4.14
C ALA A 267 -13.34 -10.08 -3.75
#